data_2d6e00e62f8f8568cdd29dcee254864b
#
_entry.id   2d6e00e62f8f8568cdd29dcee254864b
#
_cell.length_a   1.000
_cell.length_b   1.000
_cell.length_c   1.000
_cell.angle_alpha   90.00
_cell.angle_beta   90.00
_cell.angle_gamma   90.00
#
_symmetry.space_group_name_H-M   'P 1'
#
loop_
_entity.id
_entity.type
_entity.pdbx_description
1 polymer ?
#
loop_
_entity_poly.entity_id
_entity_poly.type
_entity_poly.pdbx_seq_one_letter_code
_entity_poly.pdbx_strand_id
1 'polypeptide(L)'
;MRILDRLKNAWNVLTRPAVYMDDDELKEWLGITGTNPDVEKEVTYYTCLKMLSETMGKVPLKYYQETPKGRIRAEPTKITRLLSVRPNTIMTPTTLWTTTEMNCQHYGNGYIWMRGTFEREKYGGHYKVLDLWPMQANCVTVYMDDVGAFGGKGKLYYQYNDPKTGEQYLFRSSEVMHFKTWYSLNGIMGKSVREILQDTVGGALESQNFMNNLYRQGLSASMALQYAGDLEESKIKALQKKFADKLSGPKNAGRVIPVPIGLQLTPLKMTLTDAQFFELKKYSALQIAGAFGIKPNQINNYEKSSYSNSETQQLAFLVDTALYRLKMYEEEINAKVLSLKEEEAGYFYKFNEKAILRTDTKTQMEMLKDAVNNGIYRPNEARRYLDMPDDPDGDKLIVNGNYIPLEKVGTQYTKGGE
;
A
#
# COMPACT_ATOMS: atom_id res chain seq x y z
N MET A 1 0.91 -35.06 -11.60
CA MET A 1 0.47 -34.15 -12.68
C MET A 1 1.34 -34.39 -13.90
N ARG A 2 0.77 -34.89 -15.00
CA ARG A 2 1.55 -35.34 -16.16
C ARG A 2 2.18 -34.17 -16.91
N ILE A 3 3.38 -34.36 -17.44
CA ILE A 3 4.12 -33.39 -18.26
C ILE A 3 3.25 -32.82 -19.43
N LEU A 4 2.35 -33.65 -19.95
CA LEU A 4 1.37 -33.34 -20.98
C LEU A 4 0.37 -32.24 -20.54
N ASP A 5 -0.03 -32.22 -19.28
CA ASP A 5 -0.98 -31.19 -18.77
C ASP A 5 -0.27 -29.83 -18.63
N ARG A 6 1.01 -29.85 -18.27
CA ARG A 6 1.85 -28.64 -18.22
C ARG A 6 2.10 -28.05 -19.62
N LEU A 7 2.32 -28.91 -20.61
CA LEU A 7 2.49 -28.50 -22.00
C LEU A 7 1.19 -27.96 -22.60
N LYS A 8 0.04 -28.57 -22.26
CA LYS A 8 -1.28 -28.13 -22.70
C LYS A 8 -1.65 -26.77 -22.09
N ASN A 9 -1.34 -26.55 -20.81
CA ASN A 9 -1.58 -25.28 -20.15
C ASN A 9 -0.64 -24.17 -20.67
N ALA A 10 0.63 -24.48 -20.91
CA ALA A 10 1.57 -23.55 -21.53
C ALA A 10 1.17 -23.19 -22.97
N TRP A 11 0.67 -24.15 -23.74
CA TRP A 11 0.17 -23.92 -25.09
C TRP A 11 -1.09 -23.06 -25.10
N ASN A 12 -2.02 -23.31 -24.18
CA ASN A 12 -3.24 -22.51 -24.04
C ASN A 12 -2.95 -21.05 -23.65
N VAL A 13 -1.90 -20.80 -22.87
CA VAL A 13 -1.46 -19.44 -22.53
C VAL A 13 -0.81 -18.72 -23.71
N LEU A 14 -0.08 -19.45 -24.56
CA LEU A 14 0.63 -18.89 -25.72
C LEU A 14 -0.28 -18.63 -26.93
N THR A 15 -1.38 -19.39 -27.06
CA THR A 15 -2.28 -19.33 -28.23
C THR A 15 -3.55 -18.51 -28.01
N ARG A 16 -3.78 -18.00 -26.79
CA ARG A 16 -4.92 -17.10 -26.54
C ARG A 16 -4.65 -15.74 -27.22
N PRO A 17 -5.59 -15.22 -28.01
CA PRO A 17 -5.49 -13.85 -28.50
C PRO A 17 -5.35 -12.90 -27.32
N ALA A 18 -4.64 -11.79 -27.50
CA ALA A 18 -4.53 -10.75 -26.49
C ALA A 18 -5.94 -10.30 -26.11
N VAL A 19 -6.40 -10.74 -24.95
CA VAL A 19 -7.71 -10.33 -24.41
C VAL A 19 -7.51 -8.91 -23.93
N TYR A 20 -8.15 -7.97 -24.58
CA TYR A 20 -8.38 -6.65 -24.02
C TYR A 20 -9.28 -6.85 -22.80
N MET A 21 -8.72 -6.71 -21.62
CA MET A 21 -9.50 -6.63 -20.39
C MET A 21 -10.15 -5.26 -20.35
N ASP A 22 -11.46 -5.20 -20.14
CA ASP A 22 -12.10 -3.96 -19.76
C ASP A 22 -11.73 -3.56 -18.32
N ASP A 23 -12.09 -2.34 -17.92
CA ASP A 23 -11.76 -1.83 -16.59
C ASP A 23 -12.37 -2.66 -15.45
N ASP A 24 -13.51 -3.29 -15.67
CA ASP A 24 -14.20 -4.10 -14.67
C ASP A 24 -13.59 -5.50 -14.58
N GLU A 25 -13.22 -6.10 -15.69
CA GLU A 25 -12.43 -7.34 -15.74
C GLU A 25 -11.04 -7.13 -15.11
N LEU A 26 -10.41 -5.97 -15.34
CA LEU A 26 -9.14 -5.63 -14.73
C LEU A 26 -9.26 -5.46 -13.21
N LYS A 27 -10.31 -4.81 -12.73
CA LYS A 27 -10.61 -4.68 -11.29
C LYS A 27 -10.83 -6.05 -10.66
N GLU A 28 -11.60 -6.93 -11.32
CA GLU A 28 -11.85 -8.30 -10.85
C GLU A 28 -10.56 -9.12 -10.85
N TRP A 29 -9.73 -8.99 -11.89
CA TRP A 29 -8.44 -9.68 -11.97
C TRP A 29 -7.44 -9.19 -10.92
N LEU A 30 -7.45 -7.89 -10.58
CA LEU A 30 -6.65 -7.29 -9.51
C LEU A 30 -7.20 -7.60 -8.11
N GLY A 31 -8.35 -8.26 -7.98
CA GLY A 31 -9.01 -8.54 -6.70
C GLY A 31 -9.61 -7.30 -6.04
N ILE A 32 -9.84 -6.23 -6.81
CA ILE A 32 -10.45 -4.99 -6.31
C ILE A 32 -11.95 -5.17 -6.05
N THR A 33 -12.58 -6.15 -6.70
CA THR A 33 -13.94 -6.59 -6.39
C THR A 33 -13.89 -7.60 -5.23
N GLY A 34 -13.60 -7.09 -4.05
CA GLY A 34 -13.48 -7.90 -2.85
C GLY A 34 -14.81 -8.48 -2.37
N THR A 35 -14.75 -9.63 -1.71
CA THR A 35 -15.88 -10.36 -1.12
C THR A 35 -16.57 -9.60 0.03
N ASN A 36 -16.10 -8.40 0.37
CA ASN A 36 -16.74 -7.52 1.34
C ASN A 36 -16.63 -6.06 0.87
N PRO A 37 -17.50 -5.64 -0.06
CA PRO A 37 -17.45 -4.30 -0.67
C PRO A 37 -17.66 -3.15 0.32
N ASP A 38 -18.15 -3.46 1.54
CA ASP A 38 -18.51 -2.43 2.50
C ASP A 38 -17.30 -1.80 3.20
N VAL A 39 -16.26 -2.56 3.49
CA VAL A 39 -15.05 -2.04 4.14
C VAL A 39 -14.28 -1.07 3.24
N GLU A 40 -14.24 -1.34 1.94
CA GLU A 40 -13.58 -0.49 0.94
C GLU A 40 -14.33 0.83 0.69
N LYS A 41 -15.62 0.89 1.04
CA LYS A 41 -16.42 2.12 0.94
C LYS A 41 -16.14 3.11 2.07
N GLU A 42 -15.45 2.70 3.14
CA GLU A 42 -15.03 3.61 4.19
C GLU A 42 -13.83 4.44 3.69
N VAL A 43 -14.03 5.76 3.61
CA VAL A 43 -13.10 6.70 2.97
C VAL A 43 -11.71 6.69 3.60
N THR A 44 -11.63 6.58 4.92
CA THR A 44 -10.34 6.59 5.63
C THR A 44 -9.57 5.31 5.39
N TYR A 45 -10.26 4.16 5.44
CA TYR A 45 -9.67 2.86 5.11
C TYR A 45 -9.09 2.86 3.69
N TYR A 46 -9.90 3.29 2.71
CA TYR A 46 -9.45 3.42 1.33
C TYR A 46 -8.23 4.35 1.21
N THR A 47 -8.27 5.50 1.88
CA THR A 47 -7.17 6.48 1.84
C THR A 47 -5.88 5.90 2.41
N CYS A 48 -5.96 5.18 3.52
CA CYS A 48 -4.80 4.53 4.14
C CYS A 48 -4.21 3.44 3.25
N LEU A 49 -5.07 2.57 2.69
CA LEU A 49 -4.67 1.53 1.75
C LEU A 49 -3.98 2.12 0.52
N LYS A 50 -4.57 3.17 -0.07
CA LYS A 50 -4.00 3.92 -1.18
C LYS A 50 -2.62 4.49 -0.85
N MET A 51 -2.49 5.19 0.29
CA MET A 51 -1.23 5.84 0.70
C MET A 51 -0.09 4.84 0.83
N LEU A 52 -0.32 3.70 1.47
CA LEU A 52 0.71 2.66 1.64
C LEU A 52 1.07 2.01 0.30
N SER A 53 0.08 1.66 -0.50
CA SER A 53 0.27 1.02 -1.80
C SER A 53 1.02 1.95 -2.77
N GLU A 54 0.63 3.22 -2.84
CA GLU A 54 1.33 4.21 -3.66
C GLU A 54 2.76 4.48 -3.16
N THR A 55 2.99 4.44 -1.84
CA THR A 55 4.33 4.61 -1.28
C THR A 55 5.27 3.52 -1.78
N MET A 56 4.83 2.26 -1.77
CA MET A 56 5.62 1.15 -2.34
C MET A 56 5.85 1.32 -3.84
N GLY A 57 4.86 1.75 -4.60
CA GLY A 57 4.99 2.01 -6.03
C GLY A 57 5.90 3.18 -6.39
N LYS A 58 6.04 4.17 -5.51
CA LYS A 58 6.86 5.39 -5.73
C LYS A 58 8.34 5.17 -5.47
N VAL A 59 8.72 4.19 -4.63
CA VAL A 59 10.11 3.98 -4.24
C VAL A 59 10.83 3.07 -5.23
N PRO A 60 11.85 3.58 -5.95
CA PRO A 60 12.54 2.78 -6.95
C PRO A 60 13.45 1.73 -6.29
N LEU A 61 13.33 0.48 -6.74
CA LEU A 61 14.23 -0.61 -6.37
C LEU A 61 15.53 -0.48 -7.16
N LYS A 62 16.68 -0.61 -6.48
CA LYS A 62 18.03 -0.51 -7.04
C LYS A 62 18.83 -1.77 -6.72
N TYR A 63 19.76 -2.11 -7.60
CA TYR A 63 20.72 -3.21 -7.44
C TYR A 63 22.08 -2.67 -7.08
N TYR A 64 22.67 -3.18 -6.01
CA TYR A 64 23.92 -2.73 -5.43
C TYR A 64 24.88 -3.89 -5.21
N GLN A 65 26.15 -3.54 -5.07
CA GLN A 65 27.19 -4.43 -4.58
C GLN A 65 27.94 -3.75 -3.43
N GLU A 66 28.06 -4.45 -2.31
CA GLU A 66 28.93 -4.05 -1.21
C GLU A 66 30.37 -4.45 -1.54
N THR A 67 31.28 -3.49 -1.50
CA THR A 67 32.70 -3.72 -1.78
C THR A 67 33.57 -3.22 -0.61
N PRO A 68 34.85 -3.63 -0.47
CA PRO A 68 35.73 -3.10 0.56
C PRO A 68 35.89 -1.57 0.52
N LYS A 69 35.58 -0.95 -0.63
CA LYS A 69 35.62 0.51 -0.83
C LYS A 69 34.30 1.19 -0.63
N GLY A 70 33.28 0.46 -0.18
CA GLY A 70 31.92 0.95 0.01
C GLY A 70 30.94 0.39 -1.02
N ARG A 71 29.70 0.88 -0.93
CA ARG A 71 28.59 0.44 -1.77
C ARG A 71 28.63 1.09 -3.15
N ILE A 72 28.56 0.27 -4.18
CA ILE A 72 28.47 0.72 -5.57
C ILE A 72 27.15 0.25 -6.20
N ARG A 73 26.69 0.98 -7.20
CA ARG A 73 25.56 0.55 -8.02
C ARG A 73 26.03 -0.55 -8.96
N ALA A 74 25.39 -1.71 -8.89
CA ALA A 74 25.73 -2.85 -9.74
C ALA A 74 25.07 -2.72 -11.14
N GLU A 75 25.67 -3.38 -12.12
CA GLU A 75 25.09 -3.47 -13.47
C GLU A 75 23.77 -4.25 -13.44
N PRO A 76 22.74 -3.74 -14.14
CA PRO A 76 21.42 -4.35 -14.10
C PRO A 76 21.39 -5.71 -14.81
N THR A 77 20.99 -6.74 -14.08
CA THR A 77 20.74 -8.08 -14.62
C THR A 77 19.36 -8.15 -15.29
N LYS A 78 19.03 -9.30 -15.91
CA LYS A 78 17.68 -9.53 -16.46
C LYS A 78 16.61 -9.39 -15.39
N ILE A 79 16.84 -9.96 -14.21
CA ILE A 79 15.89 -9.90 -13.11
C ILE A 79 15.75 -8.48 -12.53
N THR A 80 16.86 -7.71 -12.50
CA THR A 80 16.81 -6.29 -12.16
C THR A 80 15.85 -5.53 -13.07
N ARG A 81 15.85 -5.83 -14.37
CA ARG A 81 14.93 -5.21 -15.33
C ARG A 81 13.49 -5.60 -15.09
N LEU A 82 13.21 -6.86 -14.72
CA LEU A 82 11.87 -7.29 -14.36
C LEU A 82 11.35 -6.57 -13.12
N LEU A 83 12.20 -6.41 -12.10
CA LEU A 83 11.82 -5.76 -10.84
C LEU A 83 11.68 -4.24 -10.93
N SER A 84 12.42 -3.57 -11.86
CA SER A 84 12.54 -2.11 -11.85
C SER A 84 12.15 -1.41 -13.16
N VAL A 85 11.98 -2.14 -14.28
CA VAL A 85 11.66 -1.55 -15.60
C VAL A 85 10.39 -2.14 -16.19
N ARG A 86 10.27 -3.46 -16.28
CA ARG A 86 9.13 -4.11 -16.90
C ARG A 86 8.93 -5.54 -16.36
N PRO A 87 8.03 -5.73 -15.40
CA PRO A 87 7.81 -7.04 -14.77
C PRO A 87 7.22 -8.08 -15.74
N ASN A 88 6.35 -7.66 -16.63
CA ASN A 88 5.71 -8.48 -17.66
C ASN A 88 5.27 -7.64 -18.85
N THR A 89 4.53 -8.22 -19.78
CA THR A 89 4.13 -7.55 -21.06
C THR A 89 3.09 -6.43 -20.86
N ILE A 90 2.34 -6.44 -19.76
CA ILE A 90 1.19 -5.53 -19.54
C ILE A 90 1.36 -4.57 -18.36
N MET A 91 2.28 -4.84 -17.42
CA MET A 91 2.40 -4.07 -16.19
C MET A 91 3.69 -3.26 -16.13
N THR A 92 3.63 -2.14 -15.41
CA THR A 92 4.80 -1.39 -14.97
C THR A 92 5.25 -1.85 -13.59
N PRO A 93 6.49 -1.58 -13.16
CA PRO A 93 6.96 -1.89 -11.80
C PRO A 93 6.09 -1.19 -10.73
N THR A 94 5.69 0.06 -10.98
CA THR A 94 4.80 0.80 -10.09
C THR A 94 3.51 0.03 -9.86
N THR A 95 2.87 -0.45 -10.93
CA THR A 95 1.64 -1.25 -10.83
C THR A 95 1.88 -2.55 -10.06
N LEU A 96 2.98 -3.27 -10.35
CA LEU A 96 3.32 -4.50 -9.65
C LEU A 96 3.43 -4.29 -8.13
N TRP A 97 4.23 -3.30 -7.71
CA TRP A 97 4.47 -3.03 -6.29
C TRP A 97 3.23 -2.47 -5.59
N THR A 98 2.51 -1.55 -6.25
CA THR A 98 1.24 -1.01 -5.71
C THR A 98 0.20 -2.11 -5.50
N THR A 99 0.01 -2.99 -6.48
CA THR A 99 -0.96 -4.09 -6.38
C THR A 99 -0.56 -5.10 -5.32
N THR A 100 0.74 -5.42 -5.23
CA THR A 100 1.23 -6.36 -4.22
C THR A 100 1.05 -5.82 -2.81
N GLU A 101 1.37 -4.54 -2.58
CA GLU A 101 1.19 -3.90 -1.27
C GLU A 101 -0.29 -3.76 -0.90
N MET A 102 -1.14 -3.40 -1.87
CA MET A 102 -2.58 -3.34 -1.66
C MET A 102 -3.13 -4.70 -1.19
N ASN A 103 -2.77 -5.79 -1.86
CA ASN A 103 -3.14 -7.14 -1.44
C ASN A 103 -2.58 -7.48 -0.06
N CYS A 104 -1.32 -7.14 0.20
CA CYS A 104 -0.66 -7.39 1.48
C CYS A 104 -1.40 -6.71 2.63
N GLN A 105 -1.78 -5.44 2.48
CA GLN A 105 -2.50 -4.70 3.52
C GLN A 105 -3.94 -5.17 3.69
N HIS A 106 -4.62 -5.39 2.58
CA HIS A 106 -6.04 -5.75 2.60
C HIS A 106 -6.30 -7.19 3.08
N TYR A 107 -5.50 -8.14 2.62
CA TYR A 107 -5.65 -9.57 2.93
C TYR A 107 -4.62 -10.12 3.92
N GLY A 108 -3.67 -9.29 4.39
CA GLY A 108 -2.58 -9.71 5.27
C GLY A 108 -1.38 -10.28 4.54
N ASN A 109 -1.53 -10.65 3.27
CA ASN A 109 -0.50 -11.32 2.47
C ASN A 109 -0.55 -10.81 1.03
N GLY A 110 0.62 -10.66 0.42
CA GLY A 110 0.77 -10.31 -0.99
C GLY A 110 1.70 -11.31 -1.67
N TYR A 111 1.40 -11.71 -2.89
CA TYR A 111 2.15 -12.74 -3.59
C TYR A 111 2.51 -12.28 -4.98
N ILE A 112 3.76 -12.58 -5.38
CA ILE A 112 4.23 -12.40 -6.76
C ILE A 112 4.72 -13.75 -7.26
N TRP A 113 4.09 -14.24 -8.31
CA TRP A 113 4.56 -15.41 -9.03
C TRP A 113 5.73 -15.03 -9.94
N MET A 114 6.85 -15.69 -9.74
CA MET A 114 8.02 -15.64 -10.61
C MET A 114 7.86 -16.71 -11.68
N ARG A 115 7.19 -16.37 -12.79
CA ARG A 115 7.04 -17.32 -13.88
C ARG A 115 8.39 -17.55 -14.55
N GLY A 116 8.77 -18.83 -14.70
CA GLY A 116 10.07 -19.17 -15.26
C GLY A 116 10.15 -20.60 -15.74
N THR A 117 11.31 -20.94 -16.24
CA THR A 117 11.68 -22.28 -16.71
C THR A 117 12.90 -22.75 -15.97
N PHE A 118 12.92 -24.06 -15.67
CA PHE A 118 14.12 -24.69 -15.13
C PHE A 118 15.06 -25.02 -16.28
N GLU A 119 16.20 -24.33 -16.36
CA GLU A 119 17.26 -24.61 -17.32
C GLU A 119 18.20 -25.65 -16.69
N ARG A 120 18.29 -26.82 -17.33
CA ARG A 120 19.11 -27.94 -16.88
C ARG A 120 20.55 -27.74 -17.36
N GLU A 121 21.50 -27.78 -16.47
CA GLU A 121 22.90 -27.74 -16.74
C GLU A 121 23.55 -29.12 -16.49
N LYS A 122 24.83 -29.29 -16.92
CA LYS A 122 25.55 -30.56 -16.79
C LYS A 122 25.62 -31.06 -15.33
N TYR A 123 25.66 -30.14 -14.36
CA TYR A 123 25.76 -30.43 -12.93
C TYR A 123 24.65 -29.73 -12.14
N GLY A 124 23.40 -29.96 -12.48
CA GLY A 124 22.25 -29.36 -11.80
C GLY A 124 21.36 -28.55 -12.74
N GLY A 125 21.15 -27.33 -12.45
CA GLY A 125 20.37 -26.39 -13.22
C GLY A 125 19.89 -25.21 -12.36
N HIS A 126 19.43 -24.15 -13.00
CA HIS A 126 18.92 -22.97 -12.33
C HIS A 126 17.53 -22.62 -12.84
N TYR A 127 16.77 -21.91 -12.00
CA TYR A 127 15.45 -21.42 -12.35
C TYR A 127 15.57 -20.05 -12.99
N LYS A 128 15.27 -19.96 -14.29
CA LYS A 128 15.33 -18.72 -15.05
C LYS A 128 13.98 -18.04 -15.06
N VAL A 129 13.88 -16.93 -14.36
CA VAL A 129 12.67 -16.10 -14.32
C VAL A 129 12.47 -15.40 -15.68
N LEU A 130 11.26 -15.53 -16.22
CA LEU A 130 10.84 -14.90 -17.48
C LEU A 130 10.11 -13.59 -17.23
N ASP A 131 9.16 -13.59 -16.30
CA ASP A 131 8.36 -12.45 -15.89
C ASP A 131 7.78 -12.62 -14.47
N LEU A 132 7.14 -11.55 -13.98
CA LEU A 132 6.59 -11.43 -12.63
C LEU A 132 5.10 -11.08 -12.71
N TRP A 133 4.29 -11.81 -11.94
CA TRP A 133 2.84 -11.62 -11.91
C TRP A 133 2.33 -11.51 -10.48
N PRO A 134 1.62 -10.45 -10.11
CA PRO A 134 0.96 -10.40 -8.81
C PRO A 134 -0.19 -11.41 -8.80
N MET A 135 -0.35 -12.14 -7.70
CA MET A 135 -1.44 -13.08 -7.51
C MET A 135 -2.50 -12.45 -6.61
N GLN A 136 -3.77 -12.71 -6.89
CA GLN A 136 -4.85 -12.28 -6.00
C GLN A 136 -4.74 -13.02 -4.67
N ALA A 137 -4.54 -12.29 -3.58
CA ALA A 137 -4.22 -12.90 -2.29
C ALA A 137 -5.37 -13.75 -1.71
N ASN A 138 -6.62 -13.37 -1.97
CA ASN A 138 -7.80 -14.14 -1.58
C ASN A 138 -7.96 -15.48 -2.34
N CYS A 139 -7.23 -15.65 -3.45
CA CYS A 139 -7.24 -16.87 -4.26
C CYS A 139 -6.03 -17.78 -3.97
N VAL A 140 -5.14 -17.37 -3.04
CA VAL A 140 -3.96 -18.14 -2.65
C VAL A 140 -4.20 -18.85 -1.32
N THR A 141 -3.96 -20.14 -1.29
CA THR A 141 -3.91 -20.92 -0.05
C THR A 141 -2.49 -21.45 0.16
N VAL A 142 -1.96 -21.25 1.36
CA VAL A 142 -0.59 -21.68 1.71
C VAL A 142 -0.66 -23.01 2.47
N TYR A 143 0.09 -23.99 2.01
CA TYR A 143 0.20 -25.31 2.62
C TYR A 143 1.63 -25.57 3.08
N MET A 144 1.76 -26.20 4.22
CA MET A 144 3.02 -26.80 4.67
C MET A 144 2.96 -28.30 4.48
N ASP A 145 3.93 -28.87 3.79
CA ASP A 145 4.03 -30.33 3.60
C ASP A 145 4.61 -30.95 4.88
N ASP A 146 3.74 -31.36 5.78
CA ASP A 146 4.10 -31.98 7.07
C ASP A 146 4.48 -33.47 6.92
N VAL A 147 4.05 -34.11 5.84
CA VAL A 147 4.25 -35.55 5.58
C VAL A 147 5.37 -35.83 4.57
N GLY A 148 5.74 -34.82 3.76
CA GLY A 148 6.72 -34.96 2.67
C GLY A 148 6.12 -35.47 1.35
N ALA A 149 4.80 -35.38 1.19
CA ALA A 149 4.07 -35.84 0.01
C ALA A 149 4.48 -35.16 -1.29
N PHE A 150 4.92 -33.89 -1.21
CA PHE A 150 5.32 -33.07 -2.37
C PHE A 150 6.83 -32.94 -2.55
N GLY A 151 7.62 -33.76 -1.84
CA GLY A 151 9.06 -33.86 -2.05
C GLY A 151 9.95 -33.27 -0.95
N GLY A 152 9.40 -32.87 0.18
CA GLY A 152 10.20 -32.49 1.35
C GLY A 152 9.36 -32.00 2.52
N LYS A 153 9.48 -32.67 3.66
CA LYS A 153 8.81 -32.33 4.91
C LYS A 153 9.18 -30.91 5.33
N GLY A 154 8.18 -30.10 5.72
CA GLY A 154 8.34 -28.71 6.17
C GLY A 154 8.45 -27.68 5.05
N LYS A 155 8.32 -28.08 3.78
CA LYS A 155 8.32 -27.13 2.65
C LYS A 155 6.96 -26.48 2.47
N LEU A 156 6.97 -25.20 2.11
CA LEU A 156 5.76 -24.43 1.79
C LEU A 156 5.42 -24.57 0.32
N TYR A 157 4.11 -24.67 0.06
CA TYR A 157 3.50 -24.68 -1.25
C TYR A 157 2.35 -23.67 -1.29
N TYR A 158 2.16 -23.06 -2.46
CA TYR A 158 1.13 -22.06 -2.70
C TYR A 158 0.16 -22.61 -3.74
N GLN A 159 -1.09 -22.82 -3.34
CA GLN A 159 -2.15 -23.18 -4.27
C GLN A 159 -2.88 -21.91 -4.68
N TYR A 160 -2.91 -21.63 -5.96
CA TYR A 160 -3.68 -20.54 -6.56
C TYR A 160 -4.89 -21.10 -7.28
N ASN A 161 -6.06 -20.62 -6.92
CA ASN A 161 -7.30 -20.94 -7.59
C ASN A 161 -7.62 -19.77 -8.53
N ASP A 162 -7.46 -19.96 -9.84
CA ASP A 162 -7.75 -18.89 -10.81
C ASP A 162 -9.26 -18.59 -10.83
N PRO A 163 -9.69 -17.37 -10.43
CA PRO A 163 -11.11 -17.04 -10.38
C PRO A 163 -11.81 -17.01 -11.75
N LYS A 164 -11.03 -16.87 -12.84
CA LYS A 164 -11.58 -16.81 -14.21
C LYS A 164 -11.76 -18.19 -14.82
N THR A 165 -10.76 -19.04 -14.68
CA THR A 165 -10.75 -20.36 -15.31
C THR A 165 -11.20 -21.49 -14.39
N GLY A 166 -11.22 -21.24 -13.07
CA GLY A 166 -11.45 -22.25 -12.05
C GLY A 166 -10.30 -23.28 -11.94
N GLU A 167 -9.20 -23.08 -12.65
CA GLU A 167 -8.05 -23.98 -12.61
C GLU A 167 -7.25 -23.77 -11.33
N GLN A 168 -6.69 -24.86 -10.81
CA GLN A 168 -5.86 -24.85 -9.62
C GLN A 168 -4.40 -25.04 -10.02
N TYR A 169 -3.56 -24.13 -9.55
CA TYR A 169 -2.13 -24.18 -9.76
C TYR A 169 -1.42 -24.38 -8.41
N LEU A 170 -0.43 -25.26 -8.39
CA LEU A 170 0.40 -25.49 -7.20
C LEU A 170 1.83 -25.01 -7.48
N PHE A 171 2.29 -24.04 -6.70
CA PHE A 171 3.62 -23.46 -6.79
C PHE A 171 4.48 -23.84 -5.61
N ARG A 172 5.78 -23.99 -5.85
CA ARG A 172 6.78 -24.17 -4.80
C ARG A 172 7.13 -22.82 -4.17
N SER A 173 7.68 -22.85 -2.97
CA SER A 173 8.14 -21.61 -2.30
C SER A 173 9.23 -20.87 -3.05
N SER A 174 10.00 -21.54 -3.91
CA SER A 174 11.00 -20.90 -4.79
C SER A 174 10.41 -20.19 -6.01
N GLU A 175 9.13 -20.39 -6.31
CA GLU A 175 8.46 -19.80 -7.46
C GLU A 175 7.59 -18.60 -7.08
N VAL A 176 7.46 -18.30 -5.77
CA VAL A 176 6.60 -17.24 -5.25
C VAL A 176 7.35 -16.36 -4.26
N MET A 177 7.35 -15.06 -4.48
CA MET A 177 7.70 -14.09 -3.44
C MET A 177 6.46 -13.84 -2.59
N HIS A 178 6.58 -13.99 -1.27
CA HIS A 178 5.49 -13.88 -0.31
C HIS A 178 5.74 -12.74 0.67
N PHE A 179 5.04 -11.66 0.49
CA PHE A 179 5.04 -10.50 1.36
C PHE A 179 3.88 -10.58 2.36
N LYS A 180 4.12 -10.19 3.60
CA LYS A 180 3.12 -10.30 4.67
C LYS A 180 3.07 -9.04 5.53
N THR A 181 1.97 -8.85 6.25
CA THR A 181 1.90 -7.81 7.28
C THR A 181 2.81 -8.16 8.46
N TRP A 182 3.13 -7.16 9.28
CA TRP A 182 3.98 -7.34 10.46
C TRP A 182 3.36 -8.31 11.48
N TYR A 183 2.02 -8.39 11.53
CA TYR A 183 1.32 -9.23 12.48
C TYR A 183 1.16 -10.65 11.92
N SER A 184 2.09 -11.51 12.29
CA SER A 184 2.10 -12.92 11.93
C SER A 184 2.41 -13.78 13.16
N LEU A 185 1.49 -14.63 13.57
CA LEU A 185 1.68 -15.49 14.75
C LEU A 185 2.60 -16.69 14.48
N ASN A 186 2.64 -17.15 13.26
CA ASN A 186 3.43 -18.34 12.86
C ASN A 186 4.63 -17.98 11.95
N GLY A 187 4.84 -16.69 11.66
CA GLY A 187 5.89 -16.22 10.75
C GLY A 187 5.64 -16.56 9.27
N ILE A 188 4.56 -17.27 8.93
CA ILE A 188 4.24 -17.73 7.59
C ILE A 188 3.14 -16.86 6.98
N MET A 189 2.02 -16.69 7.69
CA MET A 189 0.86 -15.93 7.23
C MET A 189 0.71 -14.66 8.03
N GLY A 190 0.57 -13.54 7.34
CA GLY A 190 0.23 -12.26 7.94
C GLY A 190 -1.28 -12.14 8.17
N LYS A 191 -1.69 -11.44 9.22
CA LYS A 191 -3.08 -11.11 9.50
C LYS A 191 -3.46 -9.79 8.85
N SER A 192 -4.64 -9.71 8.25
CA SER A 192 -5.09 -8.51 7.57
C SER A 192 -5.47 -7.39 8.55
N VAL A 193 -5.16 -6.15 8.17
CA VAL A 193 -5.63 -4.98 8.93
C VAL A 193 -7.16 -4.88 8.86
N ARG A 194 -7.76 -5.35 7.77
CA ARG A 194 -9.21 -5.44 7.60
C ARG A 194 -9.88 -6.26 8.69
N GLU A 195 -9.35 -7.44 9.02
CA GLU A 195 -9.90 -8.29 10.10
C GLU A 195 -9.82 -7.61 11.46
N ILE A 196 -8.72 -6.87 11.71
CA ILE A 196 -8.51 -6.17 12.99
C ILE A 196 -9.45 -4.97 13.13
N LEU A 197 -9.73 -4.28 12.03
CA LEU A 197 -10.55 -3.06 12.01
C LEU A 197 -12.02 -3.32 11.68
N GLN A 198 -12.45 -4.57 11.51
CA GLN A 198 -13.79 -4.91 11.02
C GLN A 198 -14.89 -4.17 11.78
N ASP A 199 -14.86 -4.19 13.09
CA ASP A 199 -15.87 -3.54 13.94
C ASP A 199 -15.79 -2.01 13.88
N THR A 200 -14.58 -1.46 13.86
CA THR A 200 -14.35 0.00 13.77
C THR A 200 -14.84 0.56 12.44
N VAL A 201 -14.51 -0.13 11.35
CA VAL A 201 -14.93 0.28 10.00
C VAL A 201 -16.44 0.04 9.82
N GLY A 202 -16.97 -1.07 10.33
CA GLY A 202 -18.41 -1.34 10.35
C GLY A 202 -19.19 -0.23 11.05
N GLY A 203 -18.76 0.16 12.24
CA GLY A 203 -19.38 1.27 12.98
C GLY A 203 -19.28 2.62 12.26
N ALA A 204 -18.17 2.91 11.59
CA ALA A 204 -18.02 4.12 10.79
C ALA A 204 -18.98 4.15 9.59
N LEU A 205 -19.16 3.02 8.90
CA LEU A 205 -20.10 2.87 7.79
C LEU A 205 -21.55 2.98 8.23
N GLU A 206 -21.92 2.34 9.33
CA GLU A 206 -23.28 2.45 9.91
C GLU A 206 -23.59 3.89 10.33
N SER A 207 -22.62 4.58 10.95
CA SER A 207 -22.74 5.98 11.29
C SER A 207 -22.96 6.85 10.04
N GLN A 208 -22.23 6.58 8.96
CA GLN A 208 -22.41 7.27 7.69
C GLN A 208 -23.80 6.98 7.07
N ASN A 209 -24.25 5.73 7.13
CA ASN A 209 -25.57 5.33 6.65
C ASN A 209 -26.70 6.00 7.45
N PHE A 210 -26.53 6.08 8.77
CA PHE A 210 -27.48 6.79 9.64
C PHE A 210 -27.59 8.27 9.23
N MET A 211 -26.45 8.95 9.03
CA MET A 211 -26.44 10.35 8.57
C MET A 211 -27.08 10.51 7.19
N ASN A 212 -26.73 9.64 6.26
CA ASN A 212 -27.32 9.65 4.91
C ASN A 212 -28.83 9.49 4.95
N ASN A 213 -29.36 8.62 5.82
CA ASN A 213 -30.79 8.43 6.01
C ASN A 213 -31.42 9.66 6.65
N LEU A 214 -30.78 10.27 7.65
CA LEU A 214 -31.27 11.49 8.28
C LEU A 214 -31.38 12.64 7.26
N TYR A 215 -30.35 12.83 6.40
CA TYR A 215 -30.41 13.82 5.31
C TYR A 215 -31.48 13.49 4.27
N ARG A 216 -31.65 12.21 3.88
CA ARG A 216 -32.68 11.78 2.94
C ARG A 216 -34.09 11.98 3.50
N GLN A 217 -34.27 11.84 4.79
CA GLN A 217 -35.51 12.07 5.49
C GLN A 217 -35.78 13.56 5.78
N GLY A 218 -34.86 14.46 5.39
CA GLY A 218 -35.03 15.91 5.52
C GLY A 218 -34.79 16.44 6.92
N LEU A 219 -33.88 15.80 7.70
CA LEU A 219 -33.57 16.14 9.10
C LEU A 219 -34.81 16.10 10.02
N SER A 220 -35.88 15.45 9.56
CA SER A 220 -37.10 15.28 10.38
C SER A 220 -36.79 14.33 11.51
N ALA A 221 -36.77 14.84 12.74
CA ALA A 221 -36.71 14.02 13.92
C ALA A 221 -37.86 12.98 13.90
N SER A 222 -37.58 11.78 14.36
CA SER A 222 -38.62 10.78 14.57
C SER A 222 -39.75 11.41 15.39
N MET A 223 -40.97 11.36 14.90
CA MET A 223 -42.11 11.94 15.58
C MET A 223 -42.99 10.83 16.15
N ALA A 224 -43.36 10.98 17.41
CA ALA A 224 -44.40 10.15 18.00
C ALA A 224 -45.76 10.72 17.64
N LEU A 225 -46.63 9.90 17.04
CA LEU A 225 -48.01 10.24 16.77
C LEU A 225 -48.87 9.74 17.94
N GLN A 226 -49.34 10.66 18.74
CA GLN A 226 -50.28 10.36 19.83
C GLN A 226 -51.69 10.54 19.32
N TYR A 227 -52.60 9.61 19.66
CA TYR A 227 -53.99 9.66 19.31
C TYR A 227 -54.85 9.26 20.52
N ALA A 228 -56.03 9.84 20.61
CA ALA A 228 -57.01 9.51 21.66
C ALA A 228 -57.95 8.41 21.15
N GLY A 229 -58.08 7.32 21.91
CA GLY A 229 -58.96 6.18 21.62
C GLY A 229 -58.26 4.99 20.97
N ASP A 230 -58.97 3.85 20.90
CA ASP A 230 -58.51 2.63 20.26
C ASP A 230 -58.70 2.71 18.74
N LEU A 231 -57.60 2.61 18.01
CA LEU A 231 -57.59 2.52 16.55
C LEU A 231 -57.21 1.12 16.12
N GLU A 232 -57.93 0.59 15.13
CA GLU A 232 -57.57 -0.66 14.47
C GLU A 232 -56.17 -0.54 13.84
N GLU A 233 -55.41 -1.62 13.88
CA GLU A 233 -54.03 -1.66 13.36
C GLU A 233 -53.89 -1.22 11.90
N SER A 234 -54.91 -1.53 11.08
CA SER A 234 -55.03 -1.09 9.69
C SER A 234 -55.04 0.44 9.54
N LYS A 235 -55.81 1.11 10.42
CA LYS A 235 -55.91 2.58 10.44
C LYS A 235 -54.64 3.24 10.96
N ILE A 236 -53.98 2.61 11.94
CA ILE A 236 -52.66 3.08 12.43
C ILE A 236 -51.63 3.06 11.31
N LYS A 237 -51.51 1.97 10.57
CA LYS A 237 -50.58 1.85 9.42
C LYS A 237 -50.87 2.86 8.32
N ALA A 238 -52.14 3.10 8.03
CA ALA A 238 -52.54 4.10 7.04
C ALA A 238 -52.20 5.55 7.48
N LEU A 239 -52.40 5.87 8.76
CA LEU A 239 -52.01 7.15 9.34
C LEU A 239 -50.50 7.33 9.34
N GLN A 240 -49.72 6.31 9.77
CA GLN A 240 -48.27 6.33 9.73
C GLN A 240 -47.75 6.61 8.32
N LYS A 241 -48.26 5.90 7.31
CA LYS A 241 -47.91 6.11 5.92
C LYS A 241 -48.21 7.53 5.44
N LYS A 242 -49.40 8.03 5.73
CA LYS A 242 -49.86 9.38 5.34
C LYS A 242 -49.00 10.50 5.96
N PHE A 243 -48.58 10.35 7.22
CA PHE A 243 -47.71 11.30 7.89
C PHE A 243 -46.26 11.14 7.42
N ALA A 244 -45.78 9.91 7.22
CA ALA A 244 -44.46 9.65 6.66
C ALA A 244 -44.29 10.31 5.29
N ASP A 245 -45.22 10.12 4.37
CA ASP A 245 -45.20 10.71 3.03
C ASP A 245 -45.17 12.26 3.02
N LYS A 246 -45.76 12.88 4.06
CA LYS A 246 -45.81 14.35 4.20
C LYS A 246 -44.64 14.95 4.97
N LEU A 247 -44.03 14.17 5.86
CA LEU A 247 -42.96 14.61 6.76
C LEU A 247 -41.59 14.22 6.24
N SER A 248 -41.49 13.11 5.51
CA SER A 248 -40.19 12.60 5.03
C SER A 248 -39.76 13.24 3.70
N GLY A 249 -38.46 13.36 3.55
CA GLY A 249 -37.80 13.80 2.33
C GLY A 249 -37.42 15.31 2.29
N PRO A 250 -36.35 15.65 1.55
CA PRO A 250 -35.85 17.04 1.49
C PRO A 250 -36.86 18.06 0.96
N LYS A 251 -37.82 17.60 0.14
CA LYS A 251 -38.86 18.45 -0.44
C LYS A 251 -39.93 18.88 0.58
N ASN A 252 -40.04 18.17 1.70
CA ASN A 252 -41.05 18.41 2.75
C ASN A 252 -40.42 19.09 3.99
N ALA A 253 -39.12 19.31 4.01
CA ALA A 253 -38.45 19.99 5.11
C ALA A 253 -38.99 21.41 5.29
N GLY A 254 -39.40 21.77 6.51
CA GLY A 254 -39.92 23.08 6.85
C GLY A 254 -41.42 23.29 6.47
N ARG A 255 -42.12 22.31 5.96
CA ARG A 255 -43.57 22.43 5.66
C ARG A 255 -44.42 22.38 6.93
N VAL A 256 -45.42 23.24 6.99
CA VAL A 256 -46.46 23.20 8.02
C VAL A 256 -47.48 22.13 7.64
N ILE A 257 -47.74 21.19 8.57
CA ILE A 257 -48.69 20.11 8.36
C ILE A 257 -49.89 20.31 9.29
N PRO A 258 -51.09 20.40 8.76
CA PRO A 258 -52.28 20.43 9.59
C PRO A 258 -52.48 19.08 10.29
N VAL A 259 -52.59 19.11 11.62
CA VAL A 259 -52.86 17.94 12.47
C VAL A 259 -54.32 17.97 12.86
N PRO A 260 -55.12 16.94 12.57
CA PRO A 260 -56.51 16.87 12.97
C PRO A 260 -56.71 16.90 14.50
N ILE A 261 -57.85 17.39 14.95
CA ILE A 261 -58.20 17.39 16.36
C ILE A 261 -58.20 15.95 16.89
N GLY A 262 -57.55 15.73 18.04
CA GLY A 262 -57.39 14.41 18.64
C GLY A 262 -56.11 13.65 18.25
N LEU A 263 -55.27 14.25 17.37
CA LEU A 263 -53.93 13.77 17.05
C LEU A 263 -52.89 14.78 17.55
N GLN A 264 -51.81 14.31 18.13
CA GLN A 264 -50.69 15.14 18.54
C GLN A 264 -49.41 14.57 17.98
N LEU A 265 -48.60 15.40 17.33
CA LEU A 265 -47.27 15.07 16.87
C LEU A 265 -46.27 15.63 17.85
N THR A 266 -45.52 14.74 18.50
CA THR A 266 -44.46 15.12 19.44
C THR A 266 -43.12 14.73 18.84
N PRO A 267 -42.20 15.67 18.61
CA PRO A 267 -40.88 15.31 18.15
C PRO A 267 -40.14 14.50 19.23
N LEU A 268 -39.65 13.32 18.87
CA LEU A 268 -38.76 12.56 19.69
C LEU A 268 -37.39 13.26 19.60
N LYS A 269 -37.00 13.93 20.68
CA LYS A 269 -35.66 14.60 20.74
C LYS A 269 -34.58 13.55 20.67
N MET A 270 -34.06 13.28 19.50
CA MET A 270 -32.73 12.67 19.35
C MET A 270 -31.72 13.81 19.36
N THR A 271 -31.23 14.16 20.53
CA THR A 271 -30.12 15.09 20.70
C THR A 271 -28.79 14.35 20.59
N LEU A 272 -28.47 13.89 19.39
CA LEU A 272 -27.07 13.82 18.97
C LEU A 272 -26.73 15.24 18.51
N THR A 273 -26.05 16.00 19.34
CA THR A 273 -25.52 17.29 18.92
C THR A 273 -24.59 17.05 17.72
N ASP A 274 -24.78 17.80 16.65
CA ASP A 274 -23.98 17.66 15.40
C ASP A 274 -22.46 17.64 15.68
N ALA A 275 -22.03 18.36 16.71
CA ALA A 275 -20.65 18.38 17.17
C ALA A 275 -20.14 17.01 17.67
N GLN A 276 -20.93 16.28 18.46
CA GLN A 276 -20.50 14.97 19.00
C GLN A 276 -20.40 13.91 17.92
N PHE A 277 -21.28 13.95 16.91
CA PHE A 277 -21.20 13.04 15.78
C PHE A 277 -19.96 13.31 14.93
N PHE A 278 -19.62 14.57 14.69
CA PHE A 278 -18.42 14.96 13.97
C PHE A 278 -17.13 14.53 14.69
N GLU A 279 -17.10 14.67 16.02
CA GLU A 279 -15.99 14.23 16.84
C GLU A 279 -15.82 12.70 16.82
N LEU A 280 -16.91 11.94 16.90
CA LEU A 280 -16.87 10.48 16.79
C LEU A 280 -16.37 10.01 15.44
N LYS A 281 -16.84 10.62 14.36
CA LYS A 281 -16.36 10.30 12.99
C LYS A 281 -14.87 10.59 12.83
N LYS A 282 -14.41 11.72 13.35
CA LYS A 282 -13.00 12.10 13.37
C LYS A 282 -12.16 11.11 14.18
N TYR A 283 -12.66 10.71 15.35
CA TYR A 283 -11.98 9.72 16.20
C TYR A 283 -11.85 8.37 15.50
N SER A 284 -12.91 7.87 14.85
CA SER A 284 -12.88 6.63 14.07
C SER A 284 -11.86 6.73 12.92
N ALA A 285 -11.80 7.85 12.21
CA ALA A 285 -10.82 8.07 11.15
C ALA A 285 -9.38 8.02 11.67
N LEU A 286 -9.10 8.61 12.82
CA LEU A 286 -7.78 8.57 13.46
C LEU A 286 -7.41 7.16 13.94
N GLN A 287 -8.36 6.38 14.46
CA GLN A 287 -8.13 4.99 14.83
C GLN A 287 -7.77 4.13 13.62
N ILE A 288 -8.52 4.26 12.51
CA ILE A 288 -8.25 3.55 11.27
C ILE A 288 -6.85 3.94 10.75
N ALA A 289 -6.54 5.24 10.66
CA ALA A 289 -5.25 5.72 10.22
C ALA A 289 -4.10 5.20 11.10
N GLY A 290 -4.28 5.23 12.43
CA GLY A 290 -3.31 4.73 13.41
C GLY A 290 -3.01 3.25 13.23
N ALA A 291 -4.00 2.41 12.92
CA ALA A 291 -3.81 0.98 12.69
C ALA A 291 -2.96 0.69 11.44
N PHE A 292 -3.03 1.56 10.42
CA PHE A 292 -2.16 1.50 9.24
C PHE A 292 -0.79 2.16 9.44
N GLY A 293 -0.57 2.85 10.57
CA GLY A 293 0.63 3.67 10.80
C GLY A 293 0.65 4.98 10.01
N ILE A 294 -0.50 5.42 9.50
CA ILE A 294 -0.66 6.67 8.76
C ILE A 294 -0.79 7.84 9.73
N LYS A 295 -0.10 8.92 9.45
CA LYS A 295 -0.12 10.12 10.30
C LYS A 295 -1.33 11.02 9.97
N PRO A 296 -1.84 11.82 10.94
CA PRO A 296 -3.06 12.63 10.74
C PRO A 296 -3.02 13.58 9.53
N ASN A 297 -1.89 14.20 9.24
CA ASN A 297 -1.74 15.08 8.08
C ASN A 297 -1.93 14.35 6.73
N GLN A 298 -1.66 13.05 6.68
CA GLN A 298 -1.79 12.24 5.46
C GLN A 298 -3.24 11.88 5.13
N ILE A 299 -4.13 11.97 6.11
CA ILE A 299 -5.59 11.86 5.92
C ILE A 299 -6.27 13.24 5.91
N ASN A 300 -5.51 14.30 5.59
CA ASN A 300 -5.97 15.68 5.53
C ASN A 300 -6.53 16.25 6.86
N ASN A 301 -6.07 15.72 8.00
CA ASN A 301 -6.41 16.26 9.30
C ASN A 301 -5.29 17.20 9.79
N TYR A 302 -5.46 18.50 9.56
CA TYR A 302 -4.47 19.56 9.86
C TYR A 302 -4.80 20.37 11.12
N GLU A 303 -5.78 20.00 11.92
CA GLU A 303 -6.26 20.84 13.03
C GLU A 303 -5.19 21.26 14.06
N LYS A 304 -4.09 20.55 14.13
CA LYS A 304 -2.96 20.84 15.03
C LYS A 304 -1.60 20.90 14.31
N SER A 305 -1.60 21.02 12.98
CA SER A 305 -0.36 20.97 12.21
C SER A 305 0.04 22.37 11.69
N SER A 306 1.23 22.85 12.12
CA SER A 306 1.98 23.88 11.42
C SER A 306 2.82 23.24 10.30
N TYR A 307 3.39 24.04 9.40
CA TYR A 307 4.27 23.55 8.32
C TYR A 307 5.43 22.68 8.85
N SER A 308 6.07 23.10 9.94
CA SER A 308 7.14 22.33 10.60
C SER A 308 6.66 20.98 11.15
N ASN A 309 5.44 20.91 11.64
CA ASN A 309 4.85 19.65 12.09
C ASN A 309 4.52 18.69 10.94
N SER A 310 4.19 19.21 9.75
CA SER A 310 3.90 18.42 8.57
C SER A 310 5.15 17.69 8.06
N GLU A 311 6.29 18.37 8.01
CA GLU A 311 7.58 17.77 7.63
C GLU A 311 8.03 16.70 8.64
N THR A 312 7.92 17.00 9.92
CA THR A 312 8.20 16.03 11.00
C THR A 312 7.30 14.79 10.91
N GLN A 313 6.01 14.96 10.62
CA GLN A 313 5.08 13.84 10.45
C GLN A 313 5.42 13.00 9.21
N GLN A 314 5.87 13.63 8.13
CA GLN A 314 6.30 12.93 6.92
C GLN A 314 7.55 12.10 7.18
N LEU A 315 8.52 12.63 7.92
CA LEU A 315 9.70 11.90 8.36
C LEU A 315 9.32 10.76 9.32
N ALA A 316 8.42 11.01 10.27
CA ALA A 316 7.92 9.99 11.18
C ALA A 316 7.19 8.86 10.43
N PHE A 317 6.39 9.17 9.42
CA PHE A 317 5.78 8.15 8.56
C PHE A 317 6.83 7.31 7.85
N LEU A 318 7.87 7.93 7.29
CA LEU A 318 8.96 7.20 6.66
C LEU A 318 9.63 6.24 7.63
N VAL A 319 10.05 6.73 8.80
CA VAL A 319 10.83 5.95 9.78
C VAL A 319 9.97 4.87 10.44
N ASP A 320 8.77 5.22 10.92
CA ASP A 320 7.95 4.31 11.73
C ASP A 320 7.18 3.30 10.87
N THR A 321 6.82 3.66 9.63
CA THR A 321 5.90 2.85 8.81
C THR A 321 6.56 2.34 7.54
N ALA A 322 7.11 3.24 6.70
CA ALA A 322 7.57 2.87 5.38
C ALA A 322 8.87 2.04 5.40
N LEU A 323 9.86 2.42 6.23
CA LEU A 323 11.16 1.73 6.27
C LEU A 323 11.02 0.25 6.67
N TYR A 324 10.17 -0.05 7.64
CA TYR A 324 9.93 -1.45 8.04
C TYR A 324 9.40 -2.28 6.88
N ARG A 325 8.42 -1.74 6.11
CA ARG A 325 7.83 -2.41 4.96
C ARG A 325 8.85 -2.60 3.84
N LEU A 326 9.59 -1.55 3.50
CA LEU A 326 10.64 -1.61 2.49
C LEU A 326 11.66 -2.69 2.84
N LYS A 327 12.08 -2.76 4.11
CA LYS A 327 13.02 -3.78 4.57
C LYS A 327 12.48 -5.20 4.42
N MET A 328 11.23 -5.46 4.80
CA MET A 328 10.61 -6.77 4.61
C MET A 328 10.55 -7.19 3.14
N TYR A 329 10.23 -6.26 2.25
CA TYR A 329 10.23 -6.51 0.82
C TYR A 329 11.65 -6.77 0.29
N GLU A 330 12.64 -5.98 0.72
CA GLU A 330 14.04 -6.17 0.35
C GLU A 330 14.55 -7.56 0.74
N GLU A 331 14.26 -7.99 1.96
CA GLU A 331 14.67 -9.29 2.47
C GLU A 331 14.05 -10.44 1.67
N GLU A 332 12.75 -10.39 1.39
CA GLU A 332 12.07 -11.41 0.57
C GLU A 332 12.60 -11.43 -0.88
N ILE A 333 12.78 -10.27 -1.49
CA ILE A 333 13.34 -10.14 -2.84
C ILE A 333 14.74 -10.76 -2.87
N ASN A 334 15.62 -10.38 -1.96
CA ASN A 334 16.99 -10.87 -1.91
C ASN A 334 17.04 -12.39 -1.71
N ALA A 335 16.25 -12.91 -0.77
CA ALA A 335 16.19 -14.35 -0.50
C ALA A 335 15.67 -15.20 -1.67
N LYS A 336 14.81 -14.62 -2.56
CA LYS A 336 14.20 -15.35 -3.68
C LYS A 336 14.92 -15.18 -5.00
N VAL A 337 15.60 -14.06 -5.19
CA VAL A 337 16.11 -13.63 -6.49
C VAL A 337 17.61 -13.82 -6.61
N LEU A 338 18.36 -13.65 -5.51
CA LEU A 338 19.81 -13.80 -5.53
C LEU A 338 20.23 -15.28 -5.44
N SER A 339 21.26 -15.62 -6.16
CA SER A 339 21.99 -16.86 -5.96
C SER A 339 22.95 -16.74 -4.79
N LEU A 340 23.33 -17.85 -4.17
CA LEU A 340 24.35 -17.87 -3.09
C LEU A 340 25.66 -17.20 -3.51
N LYS A 341 26.06 -17.35 -4.77
CA LYS A 341 27.28 -16.71 -5.31
C LYS A 341 27.17 -15.18 -5.36
N GLU A 342 25.98 -14.66 -5.70
CA GLU A 342 25.74 -13.22 -5.72
C GLU A 342 25.68 -12.65 -4.30
N GLU A 343 25.06 -13.36 -3.36
CA GLU A 343 25.05 -12.98 -1.94
C GLU A 343 26.47 -12.94 -1.35
N GLU A 344 27.28 -14.00 -1.59
CA GLU A 344 28.69 -14.07 -1.16
C GLU A 344 29.55 -12.98 -1.80
N ALA A 345 29.25 -12.57 -3.04
CA ALA A 345 29.90 -11.47 -3.73
C ALA A 345 29.39 -10.08 -3.31
N GLY A 346 28.48 -10.01 -2.33
CA GLY A 346 27.96 -8.78 -1.74
C GLY A 346 26.90 -8.07 -2.57
N TYR A 347 26.23 -8.77 -3.50
CA TYR A 347 25.13 -8.18 -4.25
C TYR A 347 23.82 -8.18 -3.46
N PHE A 348 23.02 -7.11 -3.62
CA PHE A 348 21.71 -7.00 -2.97
C PHE A 348 20.81 -5.98 -3.68
N TYR A 349 19.49 -6.19 -3.51
CA TYR A 349 18.46 -5.23 -3.89
C TYR A 349 18.08 -4.37 -2.70
N LYS A 350 17.94 -3.07 -2.93
CA LYS A 350 17.48 -2.12 -1.91
C LYS A 350 16.59 -1.04 -2.54
N PHE A 351 15.53 -0.69 -1.86
CA PHE A 351 14.69 0.46 -2.21
C PHE A 351 15.40 1.77 -1.88
N ASN A 352 15.27 2.75 -2.76
CA ASN A 352 15.84 4.08 -2.51
C ASN A 352 14.84 4.94 -1.74
N GLU A 353 14.86 4.83 -0.42
CA GLU A 353 14.00 5.56 0.50
C GLU A 353 14.11 7.10 0.37
N LYS A 354 15.23 7.60 -0.14
CA LYS A 354 15.45 9.04 -0.40
C LYS A 354 14.46 9.61 -1.42
N ALA A 355 13.85 8.76 -2.24
CA ALA A 355 12.84 9.18 -3.19
C ALA A 355 11.55 9.70 -2.52
N ILE A 356 11.24 9.26 -1.28
CA ILE A 356 10.11 9.74 -0.49
C ILE A 356 10.40 11.12 0.11
N LEU A 357 11.65 11.34 0.53
CA LEU A 357 12.12 12.58 1.14
C LEU A 357 12.57 13.61 0.11
N ARG A 358 11.88 13.72 -1.03
CA ARG A 358 12.17 14.83 -1.95
C ARG A 358 11.80 16.14 -1.26
N THR A 359 12.81 16.74 -0.61
CA THR A 359 12.76 18.09 -0.06
C THR A 359 12.50 19.09 -1.18
N ASP A 360 12.11 20.33 -0.80
CA ASP A 360 12.00 21.40 -1.78
C ASP A 360 13.33 21.60 -2.53
N THR A 361 13.26 22.17 -3.71
CA THR A 361 14.44 22.36 -4.58
C THR A 361 15.53 23.16 -3.89
N LYS A 362 15.18 24.10 -3.00
CA LYS A 362 16.16 24.92 -2.27
C LYS A 362 16.96 24.10 -1.27
N THR A 363 16.28 23.36 -0.39
CA THR A 363 16.92 22.49 0.59
C THR A 363 17.77 21.39 -0.08
N GLN A 364 17.30 20.86 -1.21
CA GLN A 364 18.04 19.90 -2.02
C GLN A 364 19.34 20.51 -2.58
N MET A 365 19.27 21.72 -3.13
CA MET A 365 20.45 22.41 -3.67
C MET A 365 21.44 22.80 -2.57
N GLU A 366 20.97 23.20 -1.40
CA GLU A 366 21.83 23.48 -0.23
C GLU A 366 22.55 22.23 0.23
N MET A 367 21.84 21.10 0.36
CA MET A 367 22.42 19.80 0.72
C MET A 367 23.50 19.36 -0.29
N LEU A 368 23.23 19.45 -1.58
CA LEU A 368 24.17 19.05 -2.62
C LEU A 368 25.40 19.98 -2.65
N LYS A 369 25.20 21.29 -2.49
CA LYS A 369 26.26 22.27 -2.37
C LYS A 369 27.21 21.94 -1.20
N ASP A 370 26.61 21.66 -0.03
CA ASP A 370 27.39 21.32 1.17
C ASP A 370 28.11 19.98 1.03
N ALA A 371 27.48 18.98 0.43
CA ALA A 371 28.09 17.69 0.17
C ALA A 371 29.28 17.77 -0.80
N VAL A 372 29.20 18.60 -1.85
CA VAL A 372 30.29 18.83 -2.80
C VAL A 372 31.41 19.66 -2.15
N ASN A 373 31.06 20.74 -1.46
CA ASN A 373 32.05 21.65 -0.83
C ASN A 373 32.86 20.96 0.29
N ASN A 374 32.27 19.97 0.97
CA ASN A 374 32.91 19.20 2.02
C ASN A 374 33.60 17.90 1.50
N GLY A 375 33.69 17.70 0.18
CA GLY A 375 34.34 16.52 -0.41
C GLY A 375 33.61 15.20 -0.20
N ILE A 376 32.30 15.23 0.14
CA ILE A 376 31.46 14.05 0.31
C ILE A 376 31.01 13.54 -1.06
N TYR A 377 30.55 14.45 -1.94
CA TYR A 377 30.14 14.16 -3.31
C TYR A 377 31.10 14.78 -4.32
N ARG A 378 31.35 14.06 -5.42
CA ARG A 378 31.95 14.66 -6.62
C ARG A 378 30.92 15.57 -7.31
N PRO A 379 31.33 16.62 -8.02
CA PRO A 379 30.42 17.45 -8.79
C PRO A 379 29.52 16.63 -9.74
N ASN A 380 30.02 15.60 -10.41
CA ASN A 380 29.24 14.75 -11.29
C ASN A 380 28.20 13.90 -10.52
N GLU A 381 28.48 13.48 -9.31
CA GLU A 381 27.47 12.77 -8.48
C GLU A 381 26.29 13.70 -8.13
N ALA A 382 26.57 14.96 -7.82
CA ALA A 382 25.54 15.96 -7.59
C ALA A 382 24.77 16.30 -8.87
N ARG A 383 25.45 16.38 -10.04
CA ARG A 383 24.81 16.58 -11.35
C ARG A 383 23.88 15.42 -11.70
N ARG A 384 24.32 14.16 -11.51
CA ARG A 384 23.50 12.96 -11.71
C ARG A 384 22.29 12.91 -10.78
N TYR A 385 22.44 13.45 -9.56
CA TYR A 385 21.32 13.59 -8.62
C TYR A 385 20.23 14.54 -9.14
N LEU A 386 20.63 15.54 -9.93
CA LEU A 386 19.76 16.52 -10.57
C LEU A 386 19.35 16.16 -12.00
N ASP A 387 19.63 14.91 -12.44
CA ASP A 387 19.41 14.43 -13.81
C ASP A 387 20.14 15.27 -14.88
N MET A 388 21.30 15.85 -14.53
CA MET A 388 22.15 16.62 -15.44
C MET A 388 23.25 15.72 -16.02
N PRO A 389 23.71 15.96 -17.26
CA PRO A 389 24.84 15.22 -17.86
C PRO A 389 26.13 15.47 -17.09
N ASP A 390 27.03 14.50 -17.14
CA ASP A 390 28.37 14.61 -16.52
C ASP A 390 29.20 15.73 -17.18
N ASP A 391 30.03 16.36 -16.37
CA ASP A 391 31.05 17.30 -16.81
C ASP A 391 32.43 16.60 -16.89
N PRO A 392 33.24 16.82 -17.90
CA PRO A 392 34.55 16.17 -18.04
C PRO A 392 35.49 16.33 -16.81
N ASP A 393 35.38 17.48 -16.13
CA ASP A 393 36.23 17.79 -14.95
C ASP A 393 35.48 17.50 -13.62
N GLY A 394 34.24 17.04 -13.66
CA GLY A 394 33.38 16.85 -12.50
C GLY A 394 33.65 15.59 -11.65
N ASP A 395 34.64 14.75 -11.99
CA ASP A 395 34.90 13.50 -11.25
C ASP A 395 35.97 13.64 -10.17
N LYS A 396 36.48 14.84 -9.92
CA LYS A 396 37.40 15.12 -8.82
C LYS A 396 36.65 15.58 -7.58
N LEU A 397 37.05 15.04 -6.42
CA LEU A 397 36.57 15.60 -5.15
C LEU A 397 37.17 16.98 -4.96
N ILE A 398 36.33 17.94 -4.61
CA ILE A 398 36.72 19.29 -4.26
C ILE A 398 36.44 19.54 -2.80
N VAL A 399 37.24 20.34 -2.13
CA VAL A 399 37.04 20.78 -0.75
C VAL A 399 37.28 22.26 -0.64
N ASN A 400 36.61 22.89 0.30
CA ASN A 400 36.90 24.29 0.61
C ASN A 400 38.24 24.40 1.28
N GLY A 401 39.17 25.11 0.64
CA GLY A 401 40.56 25.30 1.15
C GLY A 401 40.66 26.05 2.48
N ASN A 402 39.56 26.57 3.01
CA ASN A 402 39.54 27.21 4.32
C ASN A 402 39.53 26.22 5.49
N TYR A 403 39.31 24.93 5.25
CA TYR A 403 39.41 23.90 6.28
C TYR A 403 40.82 23.32 6.31
N ILE A 404 41.47 23.40 7.48
CA ILE A 404 42.76 22.82 7.72
C ILE A 404 42.65 21.77 8.85
N PRO A 405 43.44 20.68 8.81
CA PRO A 405 43.54 19.75 9.93
C PRO A 405 43.87 20.46 11.24
N LEU A 406 43.25 20.02 12.34
CA LEU A 406 43.42 20.63 13.67
C LEU A 406 44.91 20.75 14.05
N GLU A 407 45.71 19.76 13.66
CA GLU A 407 47.16 19.74 13.89
C GLU A 407 47.92 20.85 13.14
N LYS A 408 47.34 21.44 12.11
CA LYS A 408 47.91 22.50 11.30
C LYS A 408 47.32 23.87 11.59
N VAL A 409 46.43 23.99 12.56
CA VAL A 409 45.86 25.27 13.00
C VAL A 409 47.00 26.11 13.58
N GLY A 410 47.18 27.30 13.05
CA GLY A 410 48.24 28.23 13.44
C GLY A 410 49.53 28.13 12.61
N THR A 411 49.78 27.07 11.86
CA THR A 411 50.99 26.96 11.00
C THR A 411 51.00 27.95 9.83
N GLN A 412 49.81 28.44 9.44
CA GLN A 412 49.66 29.50 8.41
C GLN A 412 50.13 30.86 8.90
N TYR A 413 50.21 31.08 10.21
CA TYR A 413 50.69 32.34 10.81
C TYR A 413 52.17 32.29 11.11
N THR A 414 52.83 31.12 11.02
CA THR A 414 54.24 30.96 11.28
C THR A 414 55.12 31.07 10.04
N LYS A 415 54.57 31.17 8.84
CA LYS A 415 55.29 31.33 7.56
C LYS A 415 55.32 32.76 7.04
N GLY A 416 55.11 33.74 7.90
CA GLY A 416 55.17 35.17 7.56
C GLY A 416 56.32 35.92 8.19
N GLY A 417 57.47 35.28 8.38
CA GLY A 417 58.65 35.90 8.95
C GLY A 417 59.93 35.30 8.39
N GLU A 418 60.18 35.55 7.12
CA GLU A 418 61.49 35.67 6.50
C GLU A 418 61.35 36.49 5.20
#